data_7e13e6e2a6a58a88fbf58d7bd980c63c
#
_entry.id   7e13e6e2a6a58a88fbf58d7bd980c63c
#
_cell.length_a   1.000
_cell.length_b   1.000
_cell.length_c   1.000
_cell.angle_alpha   90.00
_cell.angle_beta   90.00
_cell.angle_gamma   90.00
#
_symmetry.space_group_name_H-M   'P 1'
#
loop_
_entity.id
_entity.type
_entity.pdbx_description
1 polymer ?
#
loop_
_entity_poly.entity_id
_entity_poly.type
_entity_poly.pdbx_seq_one_letter_code
_entity_poly.pdbx_strand_id
1 'polypeptide(L)'
;FQAEDGIRDVERSRGLGDVYKRQNIATRMENKLGDIEDGFRKADFIVEHESNTKPTHQGYIEPQASIANYSEGGTIEVFTSTQGHHVFRAQIAKLLKMDLSKIKVVPAELGGGFGGKNNVYLEPLAAQLSRKANRPVKMVMTRDEVFRATGPTSGTNCKAKIGCTKDGRITAAQAELNYQSGAFPGSSLPMAATTVFKRYDIENVLVIGHDVVCNRPKVAAYRAPGAPMIAFAVETAIDELARKIGLDPLDFRLKNGAKQGTICLLYTSDAADEGLGV
;
A
#
# COMPACT_ATOMS: atom_id res chain seq x y z
N PHE A 1 -10.37 13.17 2.02
CA PHE A 1 -10.59 11.90 2.72
C PHE A 1 -10.50 12.15 4.23
N GLN A 2 -11.56 11.94 4.95
CA GLN A 2 -11.56 11.97 6.41
C GLN A 2 -11.86 10.55 6.90
N ALA A 3 -11.02 10.00 7.75
CA ALA A 3 -11.22 8.66 8.30
C ALA A 3 -12.49 8.56 9.14
N GLU A 4 -12.99 9.70 9.61
CA GLU A 4 -14.21 9.80 10.42
C GLU A 4 -15.49 9.83 9.59
N ASP A 5 -15.41 10.30 8.34
CA ASP A 5 -16.55 10.35 7.44
C ASP A 5 -16.91 8.93 6.98
N GLY A 6 -17.98 8.41 7.49
CA GLY A 6 -18.44 7.05 7.18
C GLY A 6 -18.04 5.99 8.19
N ILE A 7 -17.44 6.38 9.33
CA ILE A 7 -17.29 5.47 10.47
C ILE A 7 -18.70 5.21 11.03
N ARG A 8 -19.07 3.96 11.05
CA ARG A 8 -20.37 3.51 11.56
C ARG A 8 -20.16 2.41 12.57
N ASP A 9 -20.93 2.44 13.60
CA ASP A 9 -21.08 1.33 14.53
C ASP A 9 -21.93 0.25 13.84
N VAL A 10 -21.27 -0.78 13.35
CA VAL A 10 -21.90 -1.93 12.72
C VAL A 10 -21.48 -3.16 13.49
N GLU A 11 -22.47 -3.92 13.92
CA GLU A 11 -22.23 -5.20 14.57
C GLU A 11 -21.55 -6.17 13.60
N ARG A 12 -20.45 -6.77 14.02
CA ARG A 12 -19.69 -7.72 13.22
C ARG A 12 -19.90 -9.12 13.75
N SER A 13 -20.11 -10.05 12.84
CA SER A 13 -20.14 -11.49 13.13
C SER A 13 -18.79 -12.07 13.57
N ARG A 14 -17.73 -11.27 13.60
CA ARG A 14 -16.40 -11.70 14.03
C ARG A 14 -16.05 -11.09 15.36
N GLY A 15 -15.85 -11.94 16.35
CA GLY A 15 -15.27 -11.54 17.62
C GLY A 15 -16.25 -10.74 18.47
N LEU A 16 -16.65 -11.30 19.52
CA LEU A 16 -17.63 -10.79 20.45
C LEU A 16 -17.13 -9.63 21.32
N GLY A 17 -15.91 -9.15 21.13
CA GLY A 17 -15.27 -8.20 22.03
C GLY A 17 -15.34 -6.72 21.64
N ASP A 18 -15.70 -6.37 20.41
CA ASP A 18 -15.44 -5.02 19.89
C ASP A 18 -16.62 -4.34 19.18
N VAL A 19 -17.82 -4.58 19.65
CA VAL A 19 -19.08 -4.09 19.08
C VAL A 19 -19.12 -2.56 18.91
N TYR A 20 -18.35 -1.82 19.69
CA TYR A 20 -18.39 -0.34 19.72
C TYR A 20 -17.16 0.34 19.16
N LYS A 21 -16.24 -0.41 18.51
CA LYS A 21 -15.07 0.19 17.89
C LYS A 21 -15.36 0.64 16.47
N ARG A 22 -14.56 1.54 15.97
CA ARG A 22 -14.60 2.10 14.61
C ARG A 22 -14.65 0.97 13.58
N GLN A 23 -15.81 0.71 13.00
CA GLN A 23 -16.10 -0.50 12.23
C GLN A 23 -15.49 -0.52 10.83
N ASN A 24 -15.16 0.65 10.27
CA ASN A 24 -14.52 0.75 8.97
C ASN A 24 -12.98 0.73 9.04
N ILE A 25 -12.38 0.61 10.23
CA ILE A 25 -10.96 0.34 10.38
C ILE A 25 -10.76 -1.18 10.34
N ALA A 26 -10.24 -1.67 9.21
CA ALA A 26 -10.01 -3.10 9.00
C ALA A 26 -8.77 -3.61 9.74
N THR A 27 -7.73 -2.78 9.84
CA THR A 27 -6.48 -3.13 10.50
C THR A 27 -5.90 -1.90 11.17
N ARG A 28 -5.43 -2.05 12.41
CA ARG A 28 -4.57 -1.10 13.11
C ARG A 28 -3.18 -1.71 13.24
N MET A 29 -2.17 -0.93 12.92
CA MET A 29 -0.76 -1.30 13.10
C MET A 29 -0.11 -0.32 14.07
N GLU A 30 0.85 -0.82 14.84
CA GLU A 30 1.68 0.02 15.70
C GLU A 30 3.11 -0.53 15.67
N ASN A 31 4.05 0.34 15.30
CA ASN A 31 5.48 0.05 15.31
C ASN A 31 6.16 1.06 16.24
N LYS A 32 6.92 0.58 17.19
CA LYS A 32 7.59 1.42 18.20
C LYS A 32 9.06 1.05 18.31
N LEU A 33 9.90 2.07 18.45
CA LEU A 33 11.32 1.98 18.80
C LEU A 33 11.60 3.01 19.90
N GLY A 34 12.33 2.63 20.94
CA GLY A 34 12.69 3.52 22.04
C GLY A 34 11.52 4.04 22.86
N ASP A 35 11.67 5.23 23.42
CA ASP A 35 10.66 5.95 24.22
C ASP A 35 10.32 7.28 23.56
N ILE A 36 9.15 7.32 22.94
CA ILE A 36 8.70 8.48 22.14
C ILE A 36 8.47 9.72 23.02
N GLU A 37 7.99 9.55 24.25
CA GLU A 37 7.73 10.67 25.17
C GLU A 37 9.03 11.28 25.67
N ASP A 38 9.99 10.43 26.05
CA ASP A 38 11.34 10.87 26.44
C ASP A 38 12.05 11.56 25.28
N GLY A 39 11.93 11.01 24.08
CA GLY A 39 12.50 11.59 22.87
C GLY A 39 11.94 13.00 22.56
N PHE A 40 10.65 13.21 22.68
CA PHE A 40 10.06 14.56 22.52
C PHE A 40 10.37 15.50 23.67
N ARG A 41 10.54 14.99 24.90
CA ARG A 41 10.98 15.80 26.05
C ARG A 41 12.38 16.37 25.85
N LYS A 42 13.25 15.62 25.17
CA LYS A 42 14.62 16.05 24.83
C LYS A 42 14.71 16.97 23.63
N ALA A 43 13.60 17.17 22.91
CA ALA A 43 13.57 18.04 21.76
C ALA A 43 13.49 19.52 22.17
N ASP A 44 14.34 20.37 21.59
CA ASP A 44 14.27 21.83 21.72
C ASP A 44 13.24 22.41 20.73
N PHE A 45 13.06 21.77 19.58
CA PHE A 45 12.13 22.17 18.54
C PHE A 45 11.29 20.99 18.08
N ILE A 46 10.00 21.25 17.88
CA ILE A 46 9.06 20.26 17.36
C ILE A 46 8.29 20.90 16.21
N VAL A 47 8.03 20.11 15.17
CA VAL A 47 7.15 20.43 14.04
C VAL A 47 6.14 19.30 13.89
N GLU A 48 4.90 19.68 13.60
CA GLU A 48 3.82 18.77 13.22
C GLU A 48 3.33 19.17 11.83
N HIS A 49 3.25 18.21 10.92
CA HIS A 49 2.74 18.41 9.56
C HIS A 49 1.68 17.36 9.23
N GLU A 50 0.58 17.82 8.66
CA GLU A 50 -0.50 16.95 8.19
C GLU A 50 -0.66 17.11 6.69
N SER A 51 -0.72 16.00 5.97
CA SER A 51 -0.96 15.98 4.53
C SER A 51 -2.09 15.04 4.15
N ASN A 52 -2.83 15.43 3.12
CA ASN A 52 -3.89 14.64 2.53
C ASN A 52 -3.60 14.38 1.05
N THR A 53 -3.70 13.13 0.62
CA THR A 53 -3.62 12.78 -0.80
C THR A 53 -4.92 12.15 -1.27
N LYS A 54 -5.31 12.47 -2.52
CA LYS A 54 -6.48 11.85 -3.15
C LYS A 54 -6.09 10.49 -3.75
N PRO A 55 -7.04 9.54 -3.86
CA PRO A 55 -6.83 8.35 -4.67
C PRO A 55 -6.48 8.76 -6.10
N THR A 56 -5.42 8.18 -6.64
CA THR A 56 -4.92 8.51 -7.98
C THR A 56 -4.72 7.24 -8.77
N HIS A 57 -5.25 7.20 -9.99
CA HIS A 57 -5.06 6.07 -10.89
C HIS A 57 -3.65 6.11 -11.50
N GLN A 58 -3.07 4.93 -11.79
CA GLN A 58 -1.72 4.77 -12.33
C GLN A 58 -1.55 5.40 -13.73
N GLY A 59 -2.63 5.62 -14.46
CA GLY A 59 -2.64 6.36 -15.73
C GLY A 59 -1.89 5.67 -16.87
N TYR A 60 -1.71 4.34 -16.82
CA TYR A 60 -1.06 3.61 -17.91
C TYR A 60 -1.84 3.74 -19.24
N ILE A 61 -1.11 3.87 -20.35
CA ILE A 61 -1.69 4.13 -21.68
C ILE A 61 -2.42 2.89 -22.21
N GLU A 62 -1.82 1.71 -22.08
CA GLU A 62 -2.43 0.46 -22.50
C GLU A 62 -3.58 0.06 -21.55
N PRO A 63 -4.84 -0.05 -22.03
CA PRO A 63 -5.93 -0.57 -21.20
C PRO A 63 -5.74 -2.06 -20.89
N GLN A 64 -6.52 -2.60 -19.97
CA GLN A 64 -6.61 -4.03 -19.76
C GLN A 64 -7.16 -4.72 -21.00
N ALA A 65 -6.47 -5.76 -21.42
CA ALA A 65 -6.87 -6.60 -22.53
C ALA A 65 -6.53 -8.06 -22.25
N SER A 66 -7.40 -8.96 -22.63
CA SER A 66 -7.21 -10.41 -22.47
C SER A 66 -7.85 -11.17 -23.62
N ILE A 67 -7.19 -12.26 -24.03
CA ILE A 67 -7.77 -13.28 -24.90
C ILE A 67 -7.72 -14.61 -24.13
N ALA A 68 -8.84 -15.28 -24.01
CA ALA A 68 -8.92 -16.61 -23.43
C ALA A 68 -9.36 -17.63 -24.48
N ASN A 69 -8.75 -18.79 -24.44
CA ASN A 69 -9.09 -19.93 -25.29
C ASN A 69 -9.31 -21.17 -24.44
N TYR A 70 -10.55 -21.66 -24.40
CA TYR A 70 -10.92 -22.92 -23.76
C TYR A 70 -10.78 -24.05 -24.78
N SER A 71 -10.16 -25.16 -24.38
CA SER A 71 -10.03 -26.38 -25.19
C SER A 71 -11.01 -27.46 -24.71
N GLU A 72 -11.40 -28.36 -25.61
CA GLU A 72 -12.25 -29.52 -25.29
C GLU A 72 -11.61 -30.44 -24.22
N GLY A 73 -10.31 -30.45 -24.08
CA GLY A 73 -9.60 -31.14 -22.99
C GLY A 73 -9.75 -30.50 -21.60
N GLY A 74 -10.55 -29.44 -21.48
CA GLY A 74 -10.84 -28.79 -20.23
C GLY A 74 -9.71 -27.85 -19.73
N THR A 75 -8.81 -27.45 -20.61
CA THR A 75 -7.75 -26.48 -20.32
C THR A 75 -8.10 -25.09 -20.81
N ILE A 76 -7.59 -24.07 -20.16
CA ILE A 76 -7.76 -22.65 -20.53
C ILE A 76 -6.38 -22.03 -20.74
N GLU A 77 -6.16 -21.43 -21.89
CA GLU A 77 -5.01 -20.57 -22.18
C GLU A 77 -5.47 -19.09 -22.20
N VAL A 78 -4.79 -18.24 -21.44
CA VAL A 78 -5.10 -16.83 -21.30
C VAL A 78 -3.91 -15.99 -21.70
N PHE A 79 -4.04 -15.18 -22.73
CA PHE A 79 -3.06 -14.18 -23.15
C PHE A 79 -3.48 -12.84 -22.55
N THR A 80 -2.60 -12.18 -21.80
CA THR A 80 -2.93 -10.92 -21.14
C THR A 80 -1.70 -10.07 -20.87
N SER A 81 -1.87 -8.76 -20.84
CA SER A 81 -0.85 -7.83 -20.36
C SER A 81 -0.89 -7.80 -18.82
N THR A 82 0.11 -8.40 -18.18
CA THR A 82 0.17 -8.57 -16.73
C THR A 82 1.57 -8.34 -16.17
N GLN A 83 1.65 -7.84 -14.95
CA GLN A 83 2.91 -7.71 -14.18
C GLN A 83 3.25 -8.98 -13.38
N GLY A 84 2.36 -10.01 -13.38
CA GLY A 84 2.57 -11.22 -12.60
C GLY A 84 1.75 -12.41 -13.10
N HIS A 85 2.16 -13.07 -14.18
CA HIS A 85 1.41 -14.16 -14.81
C HIS A 85 1.15 -15.36 -13.90
N HIS A 86 2.06 -15.69 -12.98
CA HIS A 86 1.84 -16.77 -12.00
C HIS A 86 0.73 -16.40 -10.99
N VAL A 87 0.69 -15.15 -10.55
CA VAL A 87 -0.36 -14.65 -9.66
C VAL A 87 -1.70 -14.67 -10.38
N PHE A 88 -1.75 -14.23 -11.63
CA PHE A 88 -2.96 -14.30 -12.48
C PHE A 88 -3.46 -15.71 -12.62
N ARG A 89 -2.57 -16.66 -12.90
CA ARG A 89 -2.89 -18.09 -13.01
C ARG A 89 -3.58 -18.58 -11.72
N ALA A 90 -3.01 -18.28 -10.57
CA ALA A 90 -3.56 -18.69 -9.28
C ALA A 90 -4.92 -18.02 -8.99
N GLN A 91 -5.07 -16.75 -9.30
CA GLN A 91 -6.33 -16.03 -9.12
C GLN A 91 -7.43 -16.56 -10.05
N ILE A 92 -7.13 -16.82 -11.33
CA ILE A 92 -8.09 -17.39 -12.28
C ILE A 92 -8.52 -18.79 -11.81
N ALA A 93 -7.58 -19.64 -11.39
CA ALA A 93 -7.86 -20.98 -10.88
C ALA A 93 -8.83 -20.93 -9.69
N LYS A 94 -8.56 -20.04 -8.73
CA LYS A 94 -9.40 -19.85 -7.55
C LYS A 94 -10.81 -19.36 -7.91
N LEU A 95 -10.92 -18.37 -8.79
CA LEU A 95 -12.21 -17.78 -9.19
C LEU A 95 -13.07 -18.73 -10.00
N LEU A 96 -12.47 -19.49 -10.91
CA LEU A 96 -13.17 -20.46 -11.73
C LEU A 96 -13.34 -21.83 -11.06
N LYS A 97 -12.78 -22.03 -9.86
CA LYS A 97 -12.75 -23.31 -9.13
C LYS A 97 -12.21 -24.45 -10.00
N MET A 98 -11.11 -24.15 -10.70
CA MET A 98 -10.41 -25.09 -11.59
C MET A 98 -9.05 -25.48 -11.00
N ASP A 99 -8.57 -26.65 -11.38
CA ASP A 99 -7.22 -27.07 -11.06
C ASP A 99 -6.20 -26.13 -11.73
N LEU A 100 -5.17 -25.75 -10.99
CA LEU A 100 -4.09 -24.88 -11.48
C LEU A 100 -3.42 -25.46 -12.74
N SER A 101 -3.28 -26.78 -12.84
CA SER A 101 -2.70 -27.48 -13.99
C SER A 101 -3.50 -27.29 -15.29
N LYS A 102 -4.79 -26.93 -15.17
CA LYS A 102 -5.69 -26.69 -16.31
C LYS A 102 -5.63 -25.27 -16.87
N ILE A 103 -4.86 -24.39 -16.24
CA ILE A 103 -4.76 -22.97 -16.62
C ILE A 103 -3.34 -22.62 -17.00
N LYS A 104 -3.18 -22.05 -18.20
CA LYS A 104 -1.95 -21.46 -18.69
C LYS A 104 -2.16 -19.96 -18.90
N VAL A 105 -1.32 -19.13 -18.31
CA VAL A 105 -1.30 -17.70 -18.56
C VAL A 105 -0.05 -17.35 -19.35
N VAL A 106 -0.23 -16.73 -20.50
CA VAL A 106 0.83 -16.30 -21.39
C VAL A 106 0.90 -14.78 -21.29
N PRO A 107 1.98 -14.21 -20.72
CA PRO A 107 2.14 -12.77 -20.66
C PRO A 107 2.40 -12.21 -22.06
N ALA A 108 1.70 -11.13 -22.40
CA ALA A 108 2.00 -10.28 -23.53
C ALA A 108 2.93 -9.14 -23.10
N GLU A 109 3.51 -8.43 -24.04
CA GLU A 109 4.22 -7.19 -23.75
C GLU A 109 3.31 -6.20 -23.03
N LEU A 110 3.89 -5.42 -22.11
CA LEU A 110 3.15 -4.57 -21.19
C LEU A 110 3.32 -3.09 -21.57
N GLY A 111 2.24 -2.44 -22.03
CA GLY A 111 2.19 -1.02 -22.35
C GLY A 111 1.94 -0.13 -21.12
N GLY A 112 2.64 -0.43 -20.01
CA GLY A 112 2.52 0.24 -18.73
C GLY A 112 1.57 -0.49 -17.77
N GLY A 113 1.90 -0.43 -16.49
CA GLY A 113 1.09 -1.04 -15.42
C GLY A 113 1.29 -0.34 -14.08
N PHE A 114 2.55 -0.04 -13.75
CA PHE A 114 2.96 0.69 -12.54
C PHE A 114 2.37 0.12 -11.23
N GLY A 115 2.05 -1.18 -11.23
CA GLY A 115 1.36 -1.86 -10.14
C GLY A 115 -0.14 -2.07 -10.35
N GLY A 116 -0.78 -1.39 -11.30
CA GLY A 116 -2.21 -1.52 -11.59
C GLY A 116 -2.60 -2.81 -12.30
N LYS A 117 -1.64 -3.55 -12.87
CA LYS A 117 -1.86 -4.82 -13.58
C LYS A 117 -1.32 -6.03 -12.81
N ASN A 118 -1.41 -6.00 -11.49
CA ASN A 118 -1.03 -7.10 -10.59
C ASN A 118 -2.21 -8.02 -10.24
N ASN A 119 -3.44 -7.62 -10.52
CA ASN A 119 -4.65 -8.38 -10.23
C ASN A 119 -5.45 -8.62 -11.51
N VAL A 120 -6.19 -9.74 -11.54
CA VAL A 120 -7.09 -10.06 -12.65
C VAL A 120 -8.32 -9.15 -12.66
N TYR A 121 -8.78 -8.79 -13.85
CA TYR A 121 -10.03 -8.06 -14.08
C TYR A 121 -10.88 -8.73 -15.15
N LEU A 122 -10.40 -8.77 -16.39
CA LEU A 122 -11.09 -9.34 -17.55
C LEU A 122 -10.85 -10.84 -17.72
N GLU A 123 -9.71 -11.34 -17.27
CA GLU A 123 -9.20 -12.67 -17.58
C GLU A 123 -10.15 -13.78 -17.14
N PRO A 124 -10.71 -13.78 -15.92
CA PRO A 124 -11.67 -14.80 -15.50
C PRO A 124 -12.97 -14.75 -16.31
N LEU A 125 -13.40 -13.54 -16.70
CA LEU A 125 -14.60 -13.35 -17.53
C LEU A 125 -14.39 -13.86 -18.95
N ALA A 126 -13.28 -13.49 -19.59
CA ALA A 126 -12.90 -13.98 -20.91
C ALA A 126 -12.79 -15.51 -20.92
N ALA A 127 -12.17 -16.09 -19.89
CA ALA A 127 -12.06 -17.53 -19.74
C ALA A 127 -13.41 -18.23 -19.63
N GLN A 128 -14.32 -17.70 -18.80
CA GLN A 128 -15.66 -18.27 -18.65
C GLN A 128 -16.53 -18.11 -19.90
N LEU A 129 -16.40 -16.97 -20.58
CA LEU A 129 -17.11 -16.75 -21.86
C LEU A 129 -16.56 -17.67 -22.97
N SER A 130 -15.25 -17.87 -23.03
CA SER A 130 -14.64 -18.81 -23.98
C SER A 130 -15.14 -20.23 -23.75
N ARG A 131 -15.21 -20.66 -22.48
CA ARG A 131 -15.79 -21.97 -22.12
C ARG A 131 -17.23 -22.12 -22.55
N LYS A 132 -18.08 -21.07 -22.35
CA LYS A 132 -19.50 -21.09 -22.74
C LYS A 132 -19.66 -21.09 -24.27
N ALA A 133 -18.84 -20.32 -24.97
CA ALA A 133 -18.94 -20.17 -26.43
C ALA A 133 -18.23 -21.30 -27.19
N ASN A 134 -17.39 -22.09 -26.51
CA ASN A 134 -16.45 -23.04 -27.10
C ASN A 134 -15.59 -22.42 -28.22
N ARG A 135 -15.15 -21.19 -28.01
CA ARG A 135 -14.37 -20.38 -28.96
C ARG A 135 -13.45 -19.43 -28.21
N PRO A 136 -12.36 -18.96 -28.82
CA PRO A 136 -11.56 -17.88 -28.27
C PRO A 136 -12.40 -16.62 -28.05
N VAL A 137 -12.21 -15.98 -26.89
CA VAL A 137 -12.90 -14.72 -26.53
C VAL A 137 -11.86 -13.67 -26.18
N LYS A 138 -11.93 -12.52 -26.86
CA LYS A 138 -11.15 -11.33 -26.58
C LYS A 138 -12.02 -10.31 -25.84
N MET A 139 -11.46 -9.74 -24.75
CA MET A 139 -12.05 -8.61 -24.03
C MET A 139 -11.02 -7.50 -23.90
N VAL A 140 -11.48 -6.25 -24.05
CA VAL A 140 -10.64 -5.06 -23.88
C VAL A 140 -11.46 -4.02 -23.14
N MET A 141 -10.90 -3.41 -22.11
CA MET A 141 -11.53 -2.27 -21.43
C MET A 141 -11.41 -1.00 -22.28
N THR A 142 -12.45 -0.19 -22.30
CA THR A 142 -12.36 1.21 -22.70
C THR A 142 -11.57 2.01 -21.66
N ARG A 143 -11.14 3.21 -22.00
CA ARG A 143 -10.45 4.10 -21.04
C ARG A 143 -11.32 4.42 -19.82
N ASP A 144 -12.60 4.64 -20.03
CA ASP A 144 -13.56 4.91 -18.95
C ASP A 144 -13.70 3.70 -18.00
N GLU A 145 -13.80 2.49 -18.55
CA GLU A 145 -13.85 1.26 -17.76
C GLU A 145 -12.58 1.03 -16.97
N VAL A 146 -11.40 1.33 -17.53
CA VAL A 146 -10.13 1.27 -16.79
C VAL A 146 -10.19 2.13 -15.55
N PHE A 147 -10.64 3.37 -15.65
CA PHE A 147 -10.71 4.28 -14.50
C PHE A 147 -11.79 3.92 -13.48
N ARG A 148 -12.87 3.27 -13.89
CA ARG A 148 -13.98 2.91 -13.01
C ARG A 148 -13.83 1.54 -12.38
N ALA A 149 -13.29 0.57 -13.10
CA ALA A 149 -13.28 -0.84 -12.70
C ALA A 149 -11.94 -1.31 -12.13
N THR A 150 -10.86 -0.56 -12.30
CA THR A 150 -9.55 -0.92 -11.73
C THR A 150 -9.22 -0.07 -10.50
N GLY A 151 -8.27 -0.52 -9.69
CA GLY A 151 -7.97 0.14 -8.42
C GLY A 151 -7.00 1.32 -8.56
N PRO A 152 -7.33 2.49 -7.99
CA PRO A 152 -6.37 3.58 -7.80
C PRO A 152 -5.40 3.27 -6.66
N THR A 153 -4.40 4.12 -6.44
CA THR A 153 -3.68 4.12 -5.16
C THR A 153 -4.56 4.60 -4.01
N SER A 154 -4.17 4.32 -2.78
CA SER A 154 -4.90 4.80 -1.60
C SER A 154 -4.99 6.33 -1.56
N GLY A 155 -6.16 6.85 -1.22
CA GLY A 155 -6.24 8.16 -0.61
C GLY A 155 -5.73 8.08 0.82
N THR A 156 -5.04 9.11 1.29
CA THR A 156 -4.40 9.09 2.61
C THR A 156 -4.61 10.38 3.37
N ASN A 157 -4.62 10.24 4.70
CA ASN A 157 -4.35 11.31 5.64
C ASN A 157 -3.14 10.88 6.47
N CYS A 158 -2.08 11.66 6.43
CA CYS A 158 -0.82 11.35 7.10
C CYS A 158 -0.41 12.53 7.97
N LYS A 159 -0.11 12.25 9.25
CA LYS A 159 0.42 13.23 10.20
C LYS A 159 1.84 12.80 10.57
N ALA A 160 2.77 13.75 10.54
CA ALA A 160 4.15 13.57 10.99
C ALA A 160 4.47 14.59 12.08
N LYS A 161 5.03 14.12 13.19
CA LYS A 161 5.54 14.94 14.30
C LYS A 161 7.00 14.59 14.50
N ILE A 162 7.88 15.58 14.40
CA ILE A 162 9.33 15.38 14.49
C ILE A 162 9.92 16.39 15.45
N GLY A 163 10.76 15.91 16.36
CA GLY A 163 11.49 16.74 17.33
C GLY A 163 12.98 16.65 17.15
N CYS A 164 13.70 17.76 17.33
CA CYS A 164 15.16 17.79 17.31
C CYS A 164 15.73 18.70 18.38
N THR A 165 17.01 18.50 18.68
CA THR A 165 17.83 19.41 19.48
C THR A 165 18.22 20.68 18.73
N LYS A 166 18.75 21.70 19.44
CA LYS A 166 19.23 22.97 18.85
C LYS A 166 20.28 22.78 17.75
N ASP A 167 21.11 21.75 17.89
CA ASP A 167 22.14 21.42 16.91
C ASP A 167 21.59 20.60 15.73
N GLY A 168 20.27 20.30 15.72
CA GLY A 168 19.57 19.63 14.62
C GLY A 168 19.66 18.11 14.64
N ARG A 169 19.96 17.45 15.76
CA ARG A 169 19.84 16.00 15.89
C ARG A 169 18.39 15.62 16.19
N ILE A 170 17.78 14.75 15.38
CA ILE A 170 16.43 14.26 15.61
C ILE A 170 16.43 13.39 16.87
N THR A 171 15.53 13.70 17.82
CA THR A 171 15.39 12.98 19.09
C THR A 171 14.17 12.07 19.08
N ALA A 172 13.13 12.43 18.33
CA ALA A 172 11.89 11.66 18.22
C ALA A 172 11.19 11.90 16.90
N ALA A 173 10.52 10.87 16.39
CA ALA A 173 9.63 10.98 15.23
C ALA A 173 8.39 10.11 15.43
N GLN A 174 7.23 10.71 15.20
CA GLN A 174 5.93 10.03 15.24
C GLN A 174 5.21 10.21 13.91
N ALA A 175 4.54 9.16 13.44
CA ALA A 175 3.68 9.21 12.29
C ALA A 175 2.33 8.54 12.56
N GLU A 176 1.24 9.19 12.14
CA GLU A 176 -0.09 8.60 12.08
C GLU A 176 -0.51 8.48 10.61
N LEU A 177 -0.88 7.27 10.21
CA LEU A 177 -1.11 6.89 8.82
C LEU A 177 -2.53 6.36 8.65
N ASN A 178 -3.38 7.10 7.94
CA ASN A 178 -4.72 6.64 7.59
C ASN A 178 -4.77 6.38 6.08
N TYR A 179 -4.90 5.11 5.69
CA TYR A 179 -4.86 4.65 4.30
C TYR A 179 -6.20 4.06 3.88
N GLN A 180 -6.80 4.63 2.87
CA GLN A 180 -8.01 4.10 2.26
C GLN A 180 -7.72 2.78 1.54
N SER A 181 -8.52 1.74 1.80
CA SER A 181 -8.43 0.44 1.12
C SER A 181 -9.49 0.23 0.03
N GLY A 182 -10.50 1.10 -0.03
CA GLY A 182 -11.69 0.87 -0.84
C GLY A 182 -12.65 -0.10 -0.16
N ALA A 183 -13.50 -0.78 -0.93
CA ALA A 183 -14.57 -1.64 -0.41
C ALA A 183 -14.07 -2.93 0.28
N PHE A 184 -12.79 -3.26 0.14
CA PHE A 184 -12.18 -4.46 0.73
C PHE A 184 -10.89 -4.10 1.47
N PRO A 185 -10.57 -4.74 2.61
CA PRO A 185 -9.33 -4.53 3.33
C PRO A 185 -8.05 -4.76 2.49
N GLY A 186 -6.95 -4.21 2.93
CA GLY A 186 -5.63 -4.41 2.34
C GLY A 186 -5.18 -3.24 1.47
N SER A 187 -4.92 -2.09 2.08
CA SER A 187 -4.21 -0.96 1.47
C SER A 187 -2.69 -1.18 1.47
N SER A 188 -1.96 -0.19 0.98
CA SER A 188 -0.50 -0.18 1.04
C SER A 188 0.06 0.30 2.40
N LEU A 189 -0.77 0.35 3.43
CA LEU A 189 -0.39 0.77 4.78
C LEU A 189 0.84 0.02 5.35
N PRO A 190 0.95 -1.32 5.26
CA PRO A 190 2.11 -2.02 5.82
C PRO A 190 3.44 -1.55 5.23
N MET A 191 3.47 -1.34 3.91
CA MET A 191 4.67 -0.82 3.23
C MET A 191 4.99 0.61 3.67
N ALA A 192 3.98 1.47 3.83
CA ALA A 192 4.14 2.82 4.34
C ALA A 192 4.71 2.81 5.76
N ALA A 193 4.11 2.04 6.66
CA ALA A 193 4.50 1.98 8.07
C ALA A 193 5.95 1.49 8.29
N THR A 194 6.43 0.58 7.44
CA THR A 194 7.80 0.07 7.52
C THR A 194 8.84 0.98 6.88
N THR A 195 8.42 1.89 5.98
CA THR A 195 9.35 2.73 5.21
C THR A 195 9.42 4.18 5.68
N VAL A 196 8.49 4.60 6.53
CA VAL A 196 8.26 6.01 6.88
C VAL A 196 9.52 6.75 7.34
N PHE A 197 10.26 6.21 8.30
CA PHE A 197 11.49 6.82 8.85
C PHE A 197 12.77 6.06 8.48
N LYS A 198 12.70 5.08 7.61
CA LYS A 198 13.83 4.16 7.29
C LYS A 198 15.11 4.87 6.84
N ARG A 199 15.00 6.09 6.31
CA ARG A 199 16.16 6.86 5.82
C ARG A 199 16.93 7.58 6.92
N TYR A 200 16.40 7.62 8.13
CA TYR A 200 16.92 8.41 9.23
C TYR A 200 17.36 7.53 10.39
N ASP A 201 18.39 7.99 11.08
CA ASP A 201 18.90 7.41 12.31
C ASP A 201 18.21 8.07 13.52
N ILE A 202 17.11 7.47 13.97
CA ILE A 202 16.23 8.00 15.02
C ILE A 202 16.05 6.94 16.11
N GLU A 203 16.36 7.28 17.33
CA GLU A 203 16.30 6.37 18.48
C GLU A 203 14.87 6.13 18.98
N ASN A 204 14.00 7.16 18.87
CA ASN A 204 12.65 7.12 19.41
C ASN A 204 11.64 7.34 18.30
N VAL A 205 10.92 6.28 17.93
CA VAL A 205 9.96 6.28 16.82
C VAL A 205 8.65 5.64 17.25
N LEU A 206 7.54 6.25 16.83
CA LEU A 206 6.20 5.67 16.95
C LEU A 206 5.47 5.82 15.61
N VAL A 207 4.99 4.72 15.07
CA VAL A 207 4.16 4.70 13.86
C VAL A 207 2.84 4.03 14.17
N ILE A 208 1.75 4.75 14.00
CA ILE A 208 0.38 4.23 14.14
C ILE A 208 -0.27 4.26 12.77
N GLY A 209 -0.84 3.15 12.32
CA GLY A 209 -1.44 3.03 11.01
C GLY A 209 -2.84 2.43 11.05
N HIS A 210 -3.72 2.93 10.20
CA HIS A 210 -5.09 2.44 10.02
C HIS A 210 -5.37 2.13 8.55
N ASP A 211 -5.82 0.91 8.29
CA ASP A 211 -6.39 0.50 7.00
C ASP A 211 -7.90 0.75 7.02
N VAL A 212 -8.35 1.72 6.22
CA VAL A 212 -9.73 2.26 6.31
C VAL A 212 -10.56 1.80 5.13
N VAL A 213 -11.57 0.98 5.38
CA VAL A 213 -12.55 0.54 4.39
C VAL A 213 -13.54 1.65 4.10
N CYS A 214 -13.84 1.89 2.83
CA CYS A 214 -14.82 2.89 2.39
C CYS A 214 -15.51 2.45 1.09
N ASN A 215 -16.66 3.06 0.77
CA ASN A 215 -17.45 2.75 -0.42
C ASN A 215 -16.82 3.34 -1.70
N ARG A 216 -15.64 2.82 -2.06
CA ARG A 216 -14.87 3.18 -3.25
C ARG A 216 -14.27 1.93 -3.89
N PRO A 217 -13.82 1.96 -5.14
CA PRO A 217 -13.10 0.84 -5.74
C PRO A 217 -11.95 0.37 -4.85
N LYS A 218 -11.71 -0.94 -4.81
CA LYS A 218 -10.57 -1.53 -4.12
C LYS A 218 -9.29 -0.91 -4.65
N VAL A 219 -8.43 -0.44 -3.74
CA VAL A 219 -7.13 0.12 -4.14
C VAL A 219 -6.22 -0.94 -4.74
N ALA A 220 -5.35 -0.52 -5.64
CA ALA A 220 -4.28 -1.32 -6.21
C ALA A 220 -2.92 -0.68 -5.94
N ALA A 221 -1.87 -1.44 -6.18
CA ALA A 221 -0.52 -0.93 -6.09
C ALA A 221 -0.29 0.19 -7.10
N TYR A 222 0.43 1.22 -6.71
CA TYR A 222 0.97 2.24 -7.59
C TYR A 222 2.40 2.56 -7.16
N ARG A 223 3.35 2.39 -8.06
CA ARG A 223 4.80 2.63 -7.98
C ARG A 223 5.30 3.02 -6.59
N ALA A 224 6.04 2.13 -5.92
CA ALA A 224 6.40 2.22 -4.50
C ALA A 224 5.18 2.33 -3.56
N PRO A 225 4.27 1.30 -3.53
CA PRO A 225 3.00 1.39 -2.81
C PRO A 225 3.15 1.89 -1.37
N GLY A 226 2.39 2.93 -1.02
CA GLY A 226 2.36 3.52 0.31
C GLY A 226 3.46 4.53 0.61
N ALA A 227 4.67 4.34 0.11
CA ALA A 227 5.83 5.16 0.47
C ALA A 227 5.75 6.64 0.01
N PRO A 228 5.32 6.98 -1.22
CA PRO A 228 5.32 8.37 -1.66
C PRO A 228 4.42 9.27 -0.81
N MET A 229 3.25 8.79 -0.39
CA MET A 229 2.29 9.57 0.37
C MET A 229 2.82 9.97 1.74
N ILE A 230 3.40 9.01 2.47
CA ILE A 230 3.97 9.30 3.78
C ILE A 230 5.31 10.05 3.67
N ALA A 231 6.10 9.77 2.63
CA ALA A 231 7.32 10.53 2.38
C ALA A 231 7.02 12.02 2.18
N PHE A 232 5.93 12.35 1.49
CA PHE A 232 5.50 13.73 1.32
C PHE A 232 5.26 14.42 2.68
N ALA A 233 4.54 13.79 3.60
CA ALA A 233 4.29 14.35 4.93
C ALA A 233 5.57 14.50 5.75
N VAL A 234 6.39 13.45 5.80
CA VAL A 234 7.61 13.40 6.62
C VAL A 234 8.67 14.35 6.10
N GLU A 235 8.93 14.34 4.80
CA GLU A 235 9.98 15.18 4.20
C GLU A 235 9.61 16.68 4.26
N THR A 236 8.30 16.99 4.21
CA THR A 236 7.83 18.36 4.44
C THR A 236 8.06 18.77 5.90
N ALA A 237 7.72 17.92 6.87
CA ALA A 237 8.00 18.20 8.27
C ALA A 237 9.49 18.38 8.57
N ILE A 238 10.36 17.61 7.90
CA ILE A 238 11.82 17.74 7.99
C ILE A 238 12.30 19.07 7.44
N ASP A 239 11.78 19.50 6.29
CA ASP A 239 12.12 20.80 5.71
C ASP A 239 11.65 21.95 6.62
N GLU A 240 10.46 21.87 7.18
CA GLU A 240 9.93 22.86 8.11
C GLU A 240 10.80 22.93 9.38
N LEU A 241 11.20 21.77 9.91
CA LEU A 241 12.05 21.70 11.10
C LEU A 241 13.45 22.26 10.84
N ALA A 242 14.09 21.92 9.73
CA ALA A 242 15.38 22.45 9.33
C ALA A 242 15.34 23.98 9.21
N ARG A 243 14.34 24.54 8.52
CA ARG A 243 14.14 25.98 8.42
C ARG A 243 13.91 26.66 9.77
N LYS A 244 13.14 26.03 10.65
CA LYS A 244 12.83 26.54 12.00
C LYS A 244 14.07 26.72 12.85
N ILE A 245 15.08 25.87 12.68
CA ILE A 245 16.35 25.95 13.41
C ILE A 245 17.46 26.65 12.63
N GLY A 246 17.18 27.15 11.41
CA GLY A 246 18.13 27.88 10.59
C GLY A 246 19.20 27.02 9.92
N LEU A 247 18.96 25.71 9.75
CA LEU A 247 19.85 24.81 9.00
C LEU A 247 19.36 24.62 7.55
N ASP A 248 20.30 24.38 6.65
CA ASP A 248 19.98 23.93 5.31
C ASP A 248 19.29 22.55 5.38
N PRO A 249 18.17 22.33 4.65
CA PRO A 249 17.46 21.04 4.67
C PRO A 249 18.30 19.84 4.23
N LEU A 250 19.29 20.02 3.36
CA LEU A 250 20.20 18.95 2.95
C LEU A 250 21.18 18.62 4.09
N ASP A 251 21.76 19.63 4.73
CA ASP A 251 22.68 19.44 5.87
C ASP A 251 21.96 18.76 7.04
N PHE A 252 20.71 19.14 7.29
CA PHE A 252 19.87 18.48 8.29
C PHE A 252 19.68 16.99 7.97
N ARG A 253 19.42 16.64 6.71
CA ARG A 253 19.29 15.23 6.27
C ARG A 253 20.61 14.48 6.36
N LEU A 254 21.71 15.06 5.95
CA LEU A 254 23.04 14.44 6.05
C LEU A 254 23.43 14.15 7.50
N LYS A 255 23.08 15.05 8.41
CA LYS A 255 23.33 14.88 9.86
C LYS A 255 22.55 13.72 10.44
N ASN A 256 21.29 13.54 10.01
CA ASN A 256 20.35 12.56 10.57
C ASN A 256 20.19 11.31 9.69
N GLY A 257 20.88 11.21 8.59
CA GLY A 257 20.77 10.07 7.67
C GLY A 257 21.20 8.76 8.32
N ALA A 258 20.49 7.68 7.98
CA ALA A 258 20.82 6.33 8.40
C ALA A 258 22.22 5.94 7.93
N LYS A 259 22.98 5.26 8.79
CA LYS A 259 24.34 4.77 8.57
C LYS A 259 24.37 3.25 8.66
N GLN A 260 25.51 2.67 8.32
CA GLN A 260 25.71 1.25 8.54
C GLN A 260 25.54 0.93 10.06
N GLY A 261 24.68 -0.01 10.39
CA GLY A 261 24.35 -0.39 11.76
C GLY A 261 23.20 0.41 12.40
N THR A 262 22.60 1.38 11.71
CA THR A 262 21.38 2.04 12.22
C THR A 262 20.26 1.02 12.36
N ILE A 263 19.67 0.96 13.55
CA ILE A 263 18.50 0.12 13.83
C ILE A 263 17.28 0.79 13.22
N CYS A 264 16.54 0.07 12.40
CA CYS A 264 15.29 0.55 11.83
C CYS A 264 14.11 -0.39 12.16
N LEU A 265 12.89 0.12 12.06
CA LEU A 265 11.67 -0.62 12.41
C LEU A 265 11.51 -1.98 11.69
N LEU A 266 12.20 -2.22 10.58
CA LEU A 266 12.19 -3.49 9.86
C LEU A 266 12.97 -4.61 10.57
N TYR A 267 13.93 -4.27 11.44
CA TYR A 267 14.75 -5.25 12.16
C TYR A 267 14.23 -5.58 13.57
N THR A 268 13.19 -4.90 14.02
CA THR A 268 12.58 -5.14 15.33
C THR A 268 11.46 -6.18 15.29
N SER A 269 10.98 -6.58 14.11
CA SER A 269 10.09 -7.73 13.93
C SER A 269 10.91 -8.89 13.37
N ASP A 270 11.33 -9.78 14.22
CA ASP A 270 11.76 -11.18 14.02
C ASP A 270 12.04 -11.70 12.59
N ALA A 271 12.88 -10.98 11.85
CA ALA A 271 13.52 -11.60 10.68
C ALA A 271 14.55 -12.69 11.10
N ALA A 272 14.82 -12.82 12.40
CA ALA A 272 15.72 -13.83 12.96
C ALA A 272 15.02 -15.16 13.28
N ASP A 273 13.71 -15.19 13.42
CA ASP A 273 12.93 -16.38 13.77
C ASP A 273 12.21 -17.02 12.59
N GLU A 274 12.11 -16.37 11.45
CA GLU A 274 11.79 -17.05 10.22
C GLU A 274 13.05 -17.77 9.72
N GLY A 275 13.33 -18.90 10.34
CA GLY A 275 14.33 -19.84 9.85
C GLY A 275 14.04 -20.10 8.38
N LEU A 276 14.85 -19.52 7.50
CA LEU A 276 15.01 -19.98 6.14
C LEU A 276 15.52 -21.42 6.27
N GLY A 277 14.57 -22.35 6.42
CA GLY A 277 14.81 -23.75 6.17
C GLY A 277 15.25 -23.86 4.73
N VAL A 278 16.54 -24.11 4.54
CA VAL A 278 17.13 -24.60 3.30
C VAL A 278 16.62 -26.00 3.06
#